data_36730f0e1de621587f00d08af1c28b9c
#
_entry.id   36730f0e1de621587f00d08af1c28b9c
#
_cell.length_a   1.000
_cell.length_b   1.000
_cell.length_c   1.000
_cell.angle_alpha   90.00
_cell.angle_beta   90.00
_cell.angle_gamma   90.00
#
_symmetry.space_group_name_H-M   'P 1'
#
loop_
_entity.id
_entity.type
_entity.pdbx_description
1 polymer ?
#
loop_
_entity_poly.entity_id
_entity_poly.type
_entity_poly.pdbx_seq_one_letter_code
_entity_poly.pdbx_strand_id
1 'polypeptide(L)'
;NLALSDTNGETKLKLPLRSKSFFKTNIEELYQLGAASIHPNNQFDNFKEVKVEIKKLDDVKIVNKIGFIKIDVEGHELEVIEGAKNTIINNMPILLIEIEKRHTKEPVEKSINHIKKIGYECYFVKNEELILVDKLKDKQLENNYYFLPRNFKQDL
;
A
#
# COMPACT_ATOMS: atom_id res chain seq x y z
N ASN A 1 -17.09 -5.28 -3.58
CA ASN A 1 -16.04 -4.30 -3.29
C ASN A 1 -15.58 -4.53 -1.86
N LEU A 2 -14.29 -4.72 -1.67
CA LEU A 2 -13.65 -5.04 -0.40
C LEU A 2 -12.39 -4.20 -0.27
N ALA A 3 -12.18 -3.55 0.86
CA ALA A 3 -10.91 -2.94 1.22
C ALA A 3 -10.17 -3.85 2.23
N LEU A 4 -8.83 -3.87 2.15
CA LEU A 4 -8.01 -4.63 3.08
C LEU A 4 -7.57 -3.75 4.26
N SER A 5 -7.52 -4.35 5.46
CA SER A 5 -7.14 -3.68 6.69
C SER A 5 -6.64 -4.71 7.72
N ASP A 6 -6.27 -4.26 8.92
CA ASP A 6 -5.91 -5.09 10.07
C ASP A 6 -7.13 -5.62 10.86
N THR A 7 -8.33 -5.21 10.47
CA THR A 7 -9.60 -5.57 11.11
C THR A 7 -10.66 -5.96 10.09
N ASN A 8 -11.70 -6.68 10.54
CA ASN A 8 -12.88 -6.97 9.74
C ASN A 8 -14.03 -6.04 10.16
N GLY A 9 -14.85 -5.63 9.20
CA GLY A 9 -16.01 -4.78 9.47
C GLY A 9 -16.41 -3.91 8.28
N GLU A 10 -16.81 -2.69 8.55
CA GLU A 10 -17.21 -1.71 7.54
C GLU A 10 -16.56 -0.36 7.84
N THR A 11 -16.22 0.37 6.81
CA THR A 11 -15.68 1.72 6.90
C THR A 11 -16.19 2.59 5.76
N LYS A 12 -15.76 3.85 5.76
CA LYS A 12 -16.05 4.80 4.70
C LYS A 12 -14.80 5.02 3.84
N LEU A 13 -14.92 4.72 2.56
CA LEU A 13 -13.93 5.06 1.55
C LEU A 13 -14.19 6.49 1.09
N LYS A 14 -13.18 7.34 1.20
CA LYS A 14 -13.20 8.70 0.67
C LYS A 14 -12.76 8.68 -0.79
N LEU A 15 -13.59 9.19 -1.67
CA LEU A 15 -13.32 9.35 -3.11
C LEU A 15 -13.12 10.84 -3.40
N PRO A 16 -11.87 11.30 -3.59
CA PRO A 16 -11.62 12.71 -3.87
C PRO A 16 -12.23 13.13 -5.21
N LEU A 17 -12.84 14.30 -5.23
CA LEU A 17 -13.36 14.90 -6.45
C LEU A 17 -12.25 15.66 -7.18
N ARG A 18 -12.15 15.48 -8.49
CA ARG A 18 -11.29 16.34 -9.32
C ARG A 18 -11.85 17.75 -9.31
N SER A 19 -10.99 18.75 -9.17
CA SER A 19 -11.39 20.15 -9.22
C SER A 19 -12.14 20.44 -10.52
N LYS A 20 -13.22 21.21 -10.39
CA LYS A 20 -14.28 21.54 -11.36
C LYS A 20 -13.82 21.56 -12.82
N SER A 21 -14.25 20.58 -13.59
CA SER A 21 -14.42 20.71 -15.03
C SER A 21 -15.91 20.60 -15.33
N PHE A 22 -16.50 21.64 -15.87
CA PHE A 22 -17.93 21.77 -16.14
C PHE A 22 -18.46 20.80 -17.23
N PHE A 23 -17.60 19.98 -17.84
CA PHE A 23 -17.94 19.13 -18.99
C PHE A 23 -17.65 17.65 -18.82
N LYS A 24 -17.52 17.14 -17.57
CA LYS A 24 -17.20 15.72 -17.33
C LYS A 24 -18.46 14.91 -17.09
N THR A 25 -18.67 13.89 -17.92
CA THR A 25 -19.87 13.04 -17.92
C THR A 25 -19.65 11.66 -17.29
N ASN A 26 -18.39 11.22 -17.13
CA ASN A 26 -18.05 9.90 -16.59
C ASN A 26 -17.62 9.95 -15.12
N ILE A 27 -17.98 8.92 -14.35
CA ILE A 27 -17.59 8.78 -12.93
C ILE A 27 -16.06 8.81 -12.76
N GLU A 28 -15.30 8.16 -13.65
CA GLU A 28 -13.83 8.16 -13.64
C GLU A 28 -13.22 9.55 -13.89
N GLU A 29 -13.94 10.42 -14.59
CA GLU A 29 -13.52 11.79 -14.82
C GLU A 29 -13.85 12.72 -13.65
N LEU A 30 -14.85 12.35 -12.82
CA LEU A 30 -15.29 13.14 -11.66
C LEU A 30 -14.46 12.85 -10.41
N TYR A 31 -13.94 11.62 -10.26
CA TYR A 31 -13.22 11.19 -9.07
C TYR A 31 -11.76 10.87 -9.38
N GLN A 32 -10.90 11.15 -8.40
CA GLN A 32 -9.51 10.69 -8.41
C GLN A 32 -9.46 9.30 -7.75
N LEU A 33 -9.85 8.27 -8.49
CA LEU A 33 -9.96 6.91 -7.95
C LEU A 33 -8.62 6.37 -7.43
N GLY A 34 -7.49 6.76 -8.04
CA GLY A 34 -6.15 6.39 -7.58
C GLY A 34 -5.74 7.02 -6.24
N ALA A 35 -6.44 8.06 -5.79
CA ALA A 35 -6.21 8.68 -4.49
C ALA A 35 -7.33 8.33 -3.48
N ALA A 36 -8.14 7.31 -3.76
CA ALA A 36 -9.19 6.86 -2.85
C ALA A 36 -8.58 6.21 -1.60
N SER A 37 -9.03 6.59 -0.41
CA SER A 37 -8.45 6.11 0.83
C SER A 37 -9.49 5.89 1.93
N ILE A 38 -9.27 4.87 2.76
CA ILE A 38 -9.97 4.66 4.02
C ILE A 38 -9.22 5.27 5.21
N HIS A 39 -8.00 5.78 4.98
CA HIS A 39 -7.16 6.31 6.05
C HIS A 39 -7.76 7.61 6.62
N PRO A 40 -7.91 7.74 7.96
CA PRO A 40 -8.60 8.87 8.59
C PRO A 40 -7.87 10.21 8.39
N ASN A 41 -6.55 10.19 8.25
CA ASN A 41 -5.73 11.41 8.13
C ASN A 41 -5.74 12.00 6.72
N ASN A 42 -6.23 11.28 5.70
CA ASN A 42 -6.35 11.84 4.35
C ASN A 42 -7.46 12.89 4.32
N GLN A 43 -7.04 14.14 4.17
CA GLN A 43 -7.93 15.29 4.07
C GLN A 43 -8.04 15.71 2.60
N PHE A 44 -9.27 15.71 2.10
CA PHE A 44 -9.60 16.19 0.77
C PHE A 44 -10.56 17.36 0.91
N ASP A 45 -10.35 18.42 0.14
CA ASP A 45 -11.26 19.60 0.16
C ASP A 45 -12.67 19.22 -0.28
N ASN A 46 -12.77 18.33 -1.28
CA ASN A 46 -14.04 17.82 -1.78
C ASN A 46 -13.92 16.31 -2.02
N PHE A 47 -14.80 15.54 -1.43
CA PHE A 47 -14.84 14.08 -1.59
C PHE A 47 -16.26 13.54 -1.42
N LYS A 48 -16.48 12.32 -1.91
CA LYS A 48 -17.65 11.51 -1.62
C LYS A 48 -17.26 10.37 -0.72
N GLU A 49 -18.08 10.08 0.28
CA GLU A 49 -17.91 8.86 1.10
C GLU A 49 -18.77 7.74 0.53
N VAL A 50 -18.16 6.56 0.45
CA VAL A 50 -18.84 5.31 0.08
C VAL A 50 -18.57 4.28 1.16
N LYS A 51 -19.62 3.63 1.65
CA LYS A 51 -19.51 2.54 2.61
C LYS A 51 -18.91 1.33 1.92
N VAL A 52 -17.86 0.75 2.51
CA VAL A 52 -17.16 -0.44 2.01
C VAL A 52 -16.93 -1.44 3.15
N GLU A 53 -16.98 -2.72 2.82
CA GLU A 53 -16.54 -3.80 3.70
C GLU A 53 -15.01 -3.75 3.82
N ILE A 54 -14.49 -3.99 5.03
CA ILE A 54 -13.05 -4.19 5.27
C ILE A 54 -12.80 -5.58 5.81
N LYS A 55 -11.69 -6.19 5.36
CA LYS A 55 -11.24 -7.50 5.84
C LYS A 55 -9.72 -7.56 5.98
N LYS A 56 -9.28 -8.45 6.87
CA LYS A 56 -7.91 -8.96 6.85
C LYS A 56 -7.71 -9.85 5.63
N LEU A 57 -6.58 -9.71 4.95
CA LEU A 57 -6.22 -10.64 3.87
C LEU A 57 -6.12 -12.07 4.39
N ASP A 58 -5.67 -12.25 5.64
CA ASP A 58 -5.57 -13.56 6.30
C ASP A 58 -6.91 -14.28 6.43
N ASP A 59 -8.03 -13.55 6.42
CA ASP A 59 -9.39 -14.09 6.50
C ASP A 59 -10.03 -14.29 5.10
N VAL A 60 -9.32 -13.93 4.03
CA VAL A 60 -9.75 -14.16 2.65
C VAL A 60 -9.29 -15.54 2.20
N LYS A 61 -10.23 -16.39 1.75
CA LYS A 61 -9.88 -17.72 1.25
C LYS A 61 -9.14 -17.62 -0.09
N ILE A 62 -7.81 -17.80 -0.04
CA ILE A 62 -6.95 -17.86 -1.23
C ILE A 62 -6.44 -19.29 -1.36
N VAL A 63 -6.70 -19.92 -2.51
CA VAL A 63 -6.35 -21.33 -2.75
C VAL A 63 -4.93 -21.48 -3.31
N ASN A 64 -4.48 -20.50 -4.10
CA ASN A 64 -3.19 -20.56 -4.77
C ASN A 64 -2.09 -19.87 -3.96
N LYS A 65 -0.84 -20.30 -4.18
CA LYS A 65 0.33 -19.62 -3.63
C LYS A 65 0.42 -18.19 -4.18
N ILE A 66 0.67 -17.24 -3.30
CA ILE A 66 0.84 -15.83 -3.66
C ILE A 66 2.32 -15.58 -3.90
N GLY A 67 2.67 -15.15 -5.11
CA GLY A 67 4.05 -14.81 -5.48
C GLY A 67 4.35 -13.32 -5.44
N PHE A 68 3.32 -12.46 -5.53
CA PHE A 68 3.47 -11.01 -5.58
C PHE A 68 2.27 -10.30 -4.96
N ILE A 69 2.53 -9.22 -4.20
CA ILE A 69 1.49 -8.34 -3.66
C ILE A 69 1.89 -6.88 -3.93
N LYS A 70 1.02 -6.11 -4.58
CA LYS A 70 1.13 -4.64 -4.64
C LYS A 70 0.24 -4.04 -3.55
N ILE A 71 0.79 -3.09 -2.77
CA ILE A 71 0.08 -2.30 -1.76
C ILE A 71 0.26 -0.82 -2.11
N ASP A 72 -0.85 -0.16 -2.38
CA ASP A 72 -0.93 1.24 -2.79
C ASP A 72 -2.30 1.73 -2.32
N VAL A 73 -2.37 2.14 -1.06
CA VAL A 73 -3.63 2.36 -0.32
C VAL A 73 -3.67 3.72 0.39
N GLU A 74 -2.79 4.62 -0.06
CA GLU A 74 -2.81 6.03 0.36
C GLU A 74 -2.79 6.22 1.88
N GLY A 75 -1.77 5.62 2.53
CA GLY A 75 -1.48 5.80 3.95
C GLY A 75 -2.02 4.71 4.89
N HIS A 76 -2.58 3.62 4.35
CA HIS A 76 -3.10 2.49 5.12
C HIS A 76 -2.27 1.19 4.93
N GLU A 77 -1.00 1.34 4.52
CA GLU A 77 -0.11 0.24 4.13
C GLU A 77 0.21 -0.69 5.29
N LEU A 78 0.47 -0.13 6.49
CA LEU A 78 0.82 -0.93 7.66
C LEU A 78 -0.35 -1.77 8.15
N GLU A 79 -1.55 -1.24 8.14
CA GLU A 79 -2.77 -1.96 8.52
C GLU A 79 -3.03 -3.11 7.55
N VAL A 80 -2.83 -2.89 6.23
CA VAL A 80 -2.93 -3.96 5.23
C VAL A 80 -1.91 -5.05 5.49
N ILE A 81 -0.65 -4.70 5.81
CA ILE A 81 0.42 -5.66 6.12
C ILE A 81 0.10 -6.45 7.39
N GLU A 82 -0.37 -5.80 8.46
CA GLU A 82 -0.76 -6.49 9.69
C GLU A 82 -1.93 -7.46 9.45
N GLY A 83 -2.92 -7.05 8.65
CA GLY A 83 -4.05 -7.92 8.28
C GLY A 83 -3.69 -9.03 7.29
N ALA A 84 -2.50 -8.96 6.68
CA ALA A 84 -1.97 -9.94 5.74
C ALA A 84 -0.79 -10.76 6.31
N LYS A 85 -0.49 -10.61 7.59
CA LYS A 85 0.76 -11.09 8.21
C LYS A 85 1.01 -12.58 8.02
N ASN A 86 0.02 -13.41 8.30
CA ASN A 86 0.15 -14.87 8.13
C ASN A 86 0.27 -15.23 6.65
N THR A 87 -0.51 -14.59 5.79
CA THR A 87 -0.44 -14.76 4.33
C THR A 87 0.95 -14.42 3.81
N ILE A 88 1.53 -13.30 4.24
CA ILE A 88 2.88 -12.86 3.84
C ILE A 88 3.93 -13.85 4.35
N ILE A 89 3.91 -14.23 5.63
CA ILE A 89 4.89 -15.14 6.22
C ILE A 89 4.85 -16.54 5.57
N ASN A 90 3.66 -17.05 5.28
CA ASN A 90 3.49 -18.38 4.73
C ASN A 90 3.84 -18.48 3.22
N ASN A 91 3.68 -17.39 2.49
CA ASN A 91 3.92 -17.37 1.03
C ASN A 91 5.24 -16.72 0.65
N MET A 92 5.77 -15.81 1.49
CA MET A 92 6.96 -14.97 1.22
C MET A 92 6.91 -14.35 -0.19
N PRO A 93 5.82 -13.65 -0.55
CA PRO A 93 5.70 -13.04 -1.87
C PRO A 93 6.68 -11.86 -2.02
N ILE A 94 7.00 -11.47 -3.25
CA ILE A 94 7.59 -10.14 -3.49
C ILE A 94 6.52 -9.10 -3.16
N LEU A 95 6.90 -8.04 -2.40
CA LEU A 95 6.01 -6.95 -2.10
C LEU A 95 6.46 -5.68 -2.87
N LEU A 96 5.52 -5.01 -3.51
CA LEU A 96 5.69 -3.65 -4.03
C LEU A 96 4.77 -2.74 -3.24
N ILE A 97 5.35 -1.83 -2.46
CA ILE A 97 4.59 -0.98 -1.53
C ILE A 97 4.90 0.49 -1.83
N GLU A 98 3.85 1.28 -2.04
CA GLU A 98 3.97 2.73 -2.08
C GLU A 98 3.90 3.29 -0.67
N ILE A 99 4.99 3.91 -0.19
CA ILE A 99 5.07 4.51 1.14
C ILE A 99 5.41 5.98 0.97
N GLU A 100 4.42 6.83 1.14
CA GLU A 100 4.59 8.27 0.99
C GLU A 100 4.64 8.98 2.35
N LYS A 101 5.63 9.86 2.51
CA LYS A 101 5.80 10.68 3.71
C LYS A 101 4.58 11.56 4.02
N ARG A 102 3.84 11.99 2.99
CA ARG A 102 2.65 12.86 3.14
C ARG A 102 1.47 12.17 3.83
N HIS A 103 1.40 10.83 3.74
CA HIS A 103 0.28 10.04 4.28
C HIS A 103 0.55 9.50 5.67
N THR A 104 1.81 9.43 6.09
CA THR A 104 2.18 8.89 7.39
C THR A 104 2.69 9.98 8.32
N LYS A 105 2.27 9.94 9.59
CA LYS A 105 2.86 10.77 10.67
C LYS A 105 4.19 10.20 11.15
N GLU A 106 4.45 8.95 10.83
CA GLU A 106 5.64 8.21 11.21
C GLU A 106 6.71 8.30 10.11
N PRO A 107 7.99 8.23 10.47
CA PRO A 107 9.05 8.15 9.49
C PRO A 107 8.88 6.92 8.58
N VAL A 108 9.09 7.07 7.27
CA VAL A 108 9.06 5.98 6.27
C VAL A 108 9.95 4.80 6.68
N GLU A 109 11.09 5.10 7.34
CA GLU A 109 11.98 4.10 7.92
C GLU A 109 11.30 3.13 8.89
N LYS A 110 10.32 3.60 9.66
CA LYS A 110 9.60 2.76 10.61
C LYS A 110 8.79 1.69 9.87
N SER A 111 8.09 2.07 8.81
CA SER A 111 7.36 1.14 7.95
C SER A 111 8.28 0.13 7.28
N ILE A 112 9.39 0.59 6.70
CA ILE A 112 10.40 -0.27 6.08
C ILE A 112 10.98 -1.25 7.10
N ASN A 113 11.38 -0.77 8.28
CA ASN A 113 11.95 -1.62 9.32
C ASN A 113 10.95 -2.65 9.86
N HIS A 114 9.66 -2.30 9.90
CA HIS A 114 8.59 -3.23 10.28
C HIS A 114 8.55 -4.43 9.33
N ILE A 115 8.59 -4.20 8.02
CA ILE A 115 8.56 -5.25 6.98
C ILE A 115 9.90 -6.04 6.98
N LYS A 116 11.03 -5.36 7.15
CA LYS A 116 12.35 -6.05 7.24
C LYS A 116 12.40 -7.06 8.39
N LYS A 117 11.70 -6.83 9.51
CA LYS A 117 11.65 -7.75 10.66
C LYS A 117 10.95 -9.07 10.34
N ILE A 118 10.07 -9.12 9.37
CA ILE A 118 9.36 -10.34 8.96
C ILE A 118 10.09 -11.12 7.86
N GLY A 119 11.37 -10.80 7.59
CA GLY A 119 12.23 -11.59 6.73
C GLY A 119 12.52 -11.02 5.35
N TYR A 120 12.31 -9.73 5.15
CA TYR A 120 12.54 -9.06 3.86
C TYR A 120 13.78 -8.17 3.85
N GLU A 121 14.30 -7.94 2.66
CA GLU A 121 15.18 -6.83 2.32
C GLU A 121 14.40 -5.81 1.48
N CYS A 122 14.72 -4.53 1.66
CA CYS A 122 14.03 -3.43 0.99
C CYS A 122 14.90 -2.84 -0.10
N TYR A 123 14.33 -2.59 -1.27
CA TYR A 123 14.98 -1.99 -2.43
C TYR A 123 14.11 -0.88 -3.01
N PHE A 124 14.72 -0.01 -3.78
CA PHE A 124 14.05 0.91 -4.70
C PHE A 124 14.72 0.84 -6.09
N VAL A 125 14.02 1.30 -7.11
CA VAL A 125 14.55 1.32 -8.48
C VAL A 125 15.16 2.68 -8.78
N LYS A 126 16.40 2.67 -9.26
CA LYS A 126 17.09 3.85 -9.78
C LYS A 126 17.88 3.48 -11.03
N ASN A 127 17.67 4.22 -12.12
CA ASN A 127 18.28 3.94 -13.42
C ASN A 127 18.13 2.47 -13.85
N GLU A 128 16.93 1.91 -13.70
CA GLU A 128 16.59 0.52 -14.03
C GLU A 128 17.27 -0.55 -13.14
N GLU A 129 17.96 -0.16 -12.08
CA GLU A 129 18.61 -1.05 -11.14
C GLU A 129 17.92 -1.06 -9.77
N LEU A 130 17.89 -2.24 -9.12
CA LEU A 130 17.45 -2.38 -7.74
C LEU A 130 18.56 -1.98 -6.78
N ILE A 131 18.31 -0.93 -6.01
CA ILE A 131 19.25 -0.40 -5.02
C ILE A 131 18.76 -0.79 -3.62
N LEU A 132 19.63 -1.48 -2.87
CA LEU A 132 19.32 -1.87 -1.49
C LEU A 132 19.16 -0.64 -0.58
N VAL A 133 18.07 -0.61 0.19
CA VAL A 133 17.83 0.40 1.23
C VAL A 133 18.54 -0.04 2.51
N ASP A 134 19.79 0.40 2.67
CA ASP A 134 20.57 0.14 3.88
C ASP A 134 20.27 1.19 4.96
N LYS A 135 20.27 2.48 4.59
CA LYS A 135 19.79 3.60 5.40
C LYS A 135 19.06 4.58 4.50
N LEU A 136 17.87 5.00 4.90
CA LEU A 136 17.19 6.11 4.23
C LEU A 136 17.98 7.39 4.50
N LYS A 137 18.43 8.05 3.44
CA LYS A 137 18.96 9.41 3.51
C LYS A 137 17.78 10.38 3.44
N ASP A 138 17.81 11.46 4.21
CA ASP A 138 16.73 12.48 4.32
C ASP A 138 16.24 13.06 2.97
N LYS A 139 16.95 12.80 1.89
CA LYS A 139 16.64 13.25 0.52
C LYS A 139 16.18 12.13 -0.43
N GLN A 140 15.83 10.96 0.08
CA GLN A 140 15.35 9.88 -0.76
C GLN A 140 13.88 10.17 -1.12
N LEU A 141 13.64 10.49 -2.39
CA LEU A 141 12.35 10.92 -2.94
C LEU A 141 11.54 9.75 -3.54
N GLU A 142 11.98 8.53 -3.28
CA GLU A 142 11.29 7.35 -3.80
C GLU A 142 10.07 7.05 -2.92
N ASN A 143 8.94 6.76 -3.57
CA ASN A 143 7.73 6.35 -2.88
C ASN A 143 7.46 4.84 -3.02
N ASN A 144 7.99 4.23 -4.09
CA ASN A 144 7.79 2.82 -4.40
C ASN A 144 8.98 1.98 -3.92
N TYR A 145 8.70 1.08 -2.99
CA TYR A 145 9.69 0.17 -2.42
C TYR A 145 9.37 -1.27 -2.76
N TYR A 146 10.40 -2.00 -3.17
CA TYR A 146 10.35 -3.45 -3.42
C TYR A 146 10.90 -4.18 -2.20
N PHE A 147 10.14 -5.12 -1.69
CA PHE A 147 10.59 -5.98 -0.61
C PHE A 147 10.73 -7.41 -1.14
N LEU A 148 11.96 -7.91 -1.11
CA LEU A 148 12.30 -9.26 -1.54
C LEU A 148 12.57 -10.11 -0.30
N PRO A 149 12.06 -11.37 -0.24
CA PRO A 149 12.45 -12.31 0.81
C PRO A 149 13.97 -12.45 0.87
N ARG A 150 14.56 -12.51 2.06
CA ARG A 150 16.03 -12.64 2.22
C ARG A 150 16.61 -13.87 1.51
N ASN A 151 15.80 -14.92 1.36
CA ASN A 151 16.19 -16.15 0.66
C ASN A 151 15.77 -16.14 -0.81
N PHE A 152 15.40 -14.98 -1.34
CA PHE A 152 15.01 -14.86 -2.74
C PHE A 152 16.24 -15.13 -3.62
N LYS A 153 16.24 -16.27 -4.28
CA LYS A 153 17.23 -16.57 -5.33
C LYS A 153 16.72 -16.00 -6.63
N GLN A 154 17.43 -15.06 -7.19
CA GLN A 154 17.26 -14.71 -8.60
C GLN A 154 17.81 -15.88 -9.42
N ASP A 155 16.93 -16.75 -9.86
CA ASP A 155 17.24 -17.66 -10.97
C ASP A 155 17.16 -16.80 -12.25
N LEU A 156 18.25 -16.09 -12.54
CA LEU A 156 18.48 -15.38 -13.80
C LEU A 156 19.13 -16.31 -14.82
#